data_5c28a966f7d4ca91c6dde78386a441b5
#
_entry.id   5c28a966f7d4ca91c6dde78386a441b5
#
_cell.length_a   1.000
_cell.length_b   1.000
_cell.length_c   1.000
_cell.angle_alpha   90.00
_cell.angle_beta   90.00
_cell.angle_gamma   90.00
#
_symmetry.space_group_name_H-M   'P 1'
#
loop_
_entity.id
_entity.type
_entity.pdbx_description
1 polymer ?
#
loop_
_entity_poly.entity_id
_entity_poly.type
_entity_poly.pdbx_seq_one_letter_code
_entity_poly.pdbx_strand_id
1 'polypeptide(L)'
;MNLRQKLLLMFSVTVVGLVVAVAWIVSVRVRRVFDGIDQQQTAALVNQFQREFNQRANDTAATLDRMAAGDAAKQIAFELSNGGDAASYLQAALPLAQEYRLDYLELVAHDGSIISSFQWTARFGYREPAIVGAGQPPFLKQEDLPDGTSQIGLFAVRSVPGSDPPMYIVGGRQLDASFLKDFPAPAGTEVYLYRN
;
A
#
# COMPACT_ATOMS: atom_id res chain seq x y z
N MET A 1 -17.67 -30.57 -68.47
CA MET A 1 -17.84 -30.89 -67.03
C MET A 1 -19.13 -31.69 -66.88
N ASN A 2 -19.02 -32.99 -66.46
CA ASN A 2 -20.16 -33.86 -66.32
C ASN A 2 -21.06 -33.43 -65.16
N LEU A 3 -22.37 -33.64 -65.25
CA LEU A 3 -23.37 -33.28 -64.27
C LEU A 3 -22.97 -33.73 -62.83
N ARG A 4 -22.38 -34.88 -62.68
CA ARG A 4 -21.85 -35.44 -61.41
C ARG A 4 -20.74 -34.59 -60.82
N GLN A 5 -19.85 -34.02 -61.61
CA GLN A 5 -18.75 -33.14 -61.15
C GLN A 5 -19.28 -31.80 -60.64
N LYS A 6 -20.31 -31.23 -61.31
CA LYS A 6 -20.94 -29.98 -60.84
C LYS A 6 -21.65 -30.18 -59.51
N LEU A 7 -22.36 -31.29 -59.32
CA LEU A 7 -23.04 -31.61 -58.07
C LEU A 7 -22.06 -31.84 -56.92
N LEU A 8 -20.96 -32.58 -57.15
CA LEU A 8 -19.90 -32.78 -56.15
C LEU A 8 -19.24 -31.48 -55.73
N LEU A 9 -18.96 -30.61 -56.69
CA LEU A 9 -18.31 -29.32 -56.43
C LEU A 9 -19.23 -28.42 -55.63
N MET A 10 -20.52 -28.37 -55.97
CA MET A 10 -21.52 -27.57 -55.23
C MET A 10 -21.70 -28.08 -53.81
N PHE A 11 -21.74 -29.37 -53.59
CA PHE A 11 -21.82 -29.99 -52.27
C PHE A 11 -20.57 -29.69 -51.39
N SER A 12 -19.37 -29.82 -52.00
CA SER A 12 -18.11 -29.54 -51.30
C SER A 12 -18.00 -28.09 -50.88
N VAL A 13 -18.39 -27.12 -51.74
CA VAL A 13 -18.39 -25.70 -51.43
C VAL A 13 -19.36 -25.39 -50.28
N THR A 14 -20.55 -26.00 -50.29
CA THR A 14 -21.54 -25.82 -49.21
C THR A 14 -21.04 -26.34 -47.88
N VAL A 15 -20.43 -27.52 -47.86
CA VAL A 15 -19.88 -28.13 -46.63
C VAL A 15 -18.72 -27.29 -46.08
N VAL A 16 -17.79 -26.88 -46.96
CA VAL A 16 -16.66 -26.01 -46.55
C VAL A 16 -17.18 -24.65 -46.01
N GLY A 17 -18.14 -24.05 -46.68
CA GLY A 17 -18.75 -22.80 -46.21
C GLY A 17 -19.40 -22.94 -44.85
N LEU A 18 -20.10 -24.04 -44.61
CA LEU A 18 -20.74 -24.33 -43.31
C LEU A 18 -19.69 -24.53 -42.19
N VAL A 19 -18.63 -25.26 -42.45
CA VAL A 19 -17.54 -25.50 -41.49
C VAL A 19 -16.84 -24.17 -41.13
N VAL A 20 -16.55 -23.34 -42.15
CA VAL A 20 -15.94 -22.02 -41.93
C VAL A 20 -16.86 -21.09 -41.09
N ALA A 21 -18.16 -21.08 -41.40
CA ALA A 21 -19.13 -20.28 -40.65
C ALA A 21 -19.23 -20.74 -39.19
N VAL A 22 -19.29 -22.02 -38.92
CA VAL A 22 -19.33 -22.60 -37.57
C VAL A 22 -18.02 -22.27 -36.83
N ALA A 23 -16.86 -22.48 -37.44
CA ALA A 23 -15.57 -22.17 -36.85
C ALA A 23 -15.45 -20.66 -36.50
N TRP A 24 -15.95 -19.78 -37.35
CA TRP A 24 -15.95 -18.35 -37.10
C TRP A 24 -16.87 -17.96 -35.94
N ILE A 25 -18.09 -18.47 -35.88
CA ILE A 25 -19.05 -18.21 -34.79
C ILE A 25 -18.48 -18.72 -33.45
N VAL A 26 -17.89 -19.93 -33.43
CA VAL A 26 -17.27 -20.49 -32.23
C VAL A 26 -16.08 -19.62 -31.79
N SER A 27 -15.20 -19.25 -32.71
CA SER A 27 -14.04 -18.41 -32.40
C SER A 27 -14.42 -17.04 -31.82
N VAL A 28 -15.45 -16.39 -32.38
CA VAL A 28 -15.92 -15.08 -31.89
C VAL A 28 -16.60 -15.21 -30.51
N ARG A 29 -17.36 -16.27 -30.29
CA ARG A 29 -18.01 -16.48 -28.99
C ARG A 29 -17.01 -16.86 -27.90
N VAL A 30 -16.06 -17.72 -28.20
CA VAL A 30 -15.02 -18.15 -27.26
C VAL A 30 -14.17 -16.96 -26.83
N ARG A 31 -13.73 -16.11 -27.76
CA ARG A 31 -12.98 -14.89 -27.41
C ARG A 31 -13.75 -13.97 -26.47
N ARG A 32 -15.02 -13.69 -26.73
CA ARG A 32 -15.83 -12.81 -25.87
C ARG A 32 -16.04 -13.36 -24.45
N VAL A 33 -16.14 -14.68 -24.31
CA VAL A 33 -16.28 -15.31 -22.99
C VAL A 33 -14.97 -15.24 -22.20
N PHE A 34 -13.83 -15.48 -22.86
CA PHE A 34 -12.53 -15.37 -22.21
C PHE A 34 -12.19 -13.91 -21.79
N ASP A 35 -12.43 -12.94 -22.67
CA ASP A 35 -12.21 -11.51 -22.35
C ASP A 35 -13.08 -11.04 -21.18
N GLY A 36 -14.30 -11.55 -21.05
CA GLY A 36 -15.20 -11.20 -19.94
C GLY A 36 -14.78 -11.82 -18.60
N ILE A 37 -14.26 -13.03 -18.58
CA ILE A 37 -13.80 -13.71 -17.36
C ILE A 37 -12.54 -13.05 -16.83
N ASP A 38 -11.57 -12.73 -17.69
CA ASP A 38 -10.33 -12.07 -17.31
C ASP A 38 -10.58 -10.68 -16.71
N GLN A 39 -11.48 -9.90 -17.31
CA GLN A 39 -11.82 -8.58 -16.78
C GLN A 39 -12.50 -8.65 -15.40
N GLN A 40 -13.41 -9.61 -15.19
CA GLN A 40 -14.09 -9.79 -13.91
C GLN A 40 -13.13 -10.28 -12.82
N GLN A 41 -12.22 -11.18 -13.13
CA GLN A 41 -11.21 -11.67 -12.19
C GLN A 41 -10.22 -10.55 -11.82
N THR A 42 -9.73 -9.79 -12.80
CA THR A 42 -8.85 -8.66 -12.56
C THR A 42 -9.53 -7.58 -11.70
N ALA A 43 -10.78 -7.23 -11.99
CA ALA A 43 -11.53 -6.27 -11.20
C ALA A 43 -11.77 -6.76 -9.75
N ALA A 44 -12.06 -8.04 -9.56
CA ALA A 44 -12.21 -8.62 -8.23
C ALA A 44 -10.91 -8.56 -7.42
N LEU A 45 -9.77 -8.85 -8.05
CA LEU A 45 -8.44 -8.78 -7.44
C LEU A 45 -8.08 -7.34 -7.04
N VAL A 46 -8.30 -6.37 -7.94
CA VAL A 46 -8.05 -4.94 -7.65
C VAL A 46 -8.91 -4.47 -6.48
N ASN A 47 -10.21 -4.81 -6.47
CA ASN A 47 -11.10 -4.48 -5.37
C ASN A 47 -10.70 -5.13 -4.05
N GLN A 48 -10.18 -6.35 -4.09
CA GLN A 48 -9.69 -7.04 -2.90
C GLN A 48 -8.39 -6.39 -2.39
N PHE A 49 -7.47 -6.04 -3.31
CA PHE A 49 -6.27 -5.28 -2.97
C PHE A 49 -6.62 -3.96 -2.29
N GLN A 50 -7.52 -3.19 -2.86
CA GLN A 50 -7.94 -1.92 -2.29
C GLN A 50 -8.55 -2.08 -0.89
N ARG A 51 -9.36 -3.10 -0.67
CA ARG A 51 -9.94 -3.37 0.66
C ARG A 51 -8.86 -3.68 1.69
N GLU A 52 -7.95 -4.60 1.37
CA GLU A 52 -6.87 -4.99 2.28
C GLU A 52 -5.92 -3.82 2.56
N PHE A 53 -5.55 -3.08 1.52
CA PHE A 53 -4.74 -1.87 1.66
C PHE A 53 -5.42 -0.84 2.57
N ASN A 54 -6.70 -0.54 2.33
CA ASN A 54 -7.46 0.40 3.14
C ASN A 54 -7.62 -0.08 4.58
N GLN A 55 -7.81 -1.38 4.79
CA GLN A 55 -7.86 -1.95 6.13
C GLN A 55 -6.56 -1.72 6.88
N ARG A 56 -5.41 -2.07 6.29
CA ARG A 56 -4.09 -1.84 6.89
C ARG A 56 -3.78 -0.35 7.10
N ALA A 57 -4.22 0.49 6.17
CA ALA A 57 -4.12 1.94 6.31
C ALA A 57 -4.89 2.43 7.55
N ASN A 58 -6.13 1.98 7.72
CA ASN A 58 -6.96 2.33 8.87
C ASN A 58 -6.37 1.76 10.18
N ASP A 59 -5.85 0.54 10.16
CA ASP A 59 -5.21 -0.08 11.33
C ASP A 59 -3.95 0.69 11.76
N THR A 60 -3.14 1.15 10.79
CA THR A 60 -1.97 1.99 11.06
C THR A 60 -2.40 3.33 11.67
N ALA A 61 -3.40 3.99 11.08
CA ALA A 61 -3.94 5.23 11.59
C ALA A 61 -4.49 5.08 13.03
N ALA A 62 -5.32 4.06 13.27
CA ALA A 62 -5.88 3.77 14.60
C ALA A 62 -4.80 3.43 15.63
N THR A 63 -3.71 2.82 15.21
CA THR A 63 -2.56 2.55 16.10
C THR A 63 -1.90 3.85 16.52
N LEU A 64 -1.68 4.78 15.57
CA LEU A 64 -1.12 6.11 15.89
C LEU A 64 -2.09 6.98 16.71
N ASP A 65 -3.41 6.88 16.49
CA ASP A 65 -4.41 7.57 17.30
C ASP A 65 -4.33 7.13 18.77
N ARG A 66 -4.18 5.82 19.02
CA ARG A 66 -4.00 5.28 20.37
C ARG A 66 -2.67 5.71 20.99
N MET A 67 -1.58 5.69 20.22
CA MET A 67 -0.27 6.17 20.68
C MET A 67 -0.28 7.65 21.04
N ALA A 68 -0.86 8.50 20.18
CA ALA A 68 -0.97 9.94 20.43
C ALA A 68 -1.83 10.26 21.65
N ALA A 69 -2.85 9.45 21.94
CA ALA A 69 -3.69 9.57 23.12
C ALA A 69 -3.03 8.96 24.39
N GLY A 70 -1.93 8.23 24.26
CA GLY A 70 -1.23 7.57 25.35
C GLY A 70 -0.48 8.53 26.26
N ASP A 71 -0.27 8.13 27.51
CA ASP A 71 0.36 8.99 28.53
C ASP A 71 1.82 9.29 28.20
N ALA A 72 2.57 8.33 27.65
CA ALA A 72 3.97 8.53 27.29
C ALA A 72 4.14 9.62 26.23
N ALA A 73 3.32 9.60 25.16
CA ALA A 73 3.37 10.63 24.12
C ALA A 73 2.97 12.00 24.65
N LYS A 74 1.92 12.06 25.47
CA LYS A 74 1.46 13.32 26.12
C LYS A 74 2.50 13.89 27.06
N GLN A 75 3.16 13.04 27.85
CA GLN A 75 4.21 13.49 28.76
C GLN A 75 5.37 14.12 27.99
N ILE A 76 5.87 13.45 26.94
CA ILE A 76 6.93 13.98 26.08
C ILE A 76 6.50 15.34 25.48
N ALA A 77 5.31 15.37 24.91
CA ALA A 77 4.78 16.58 24.28
C ALA A 77 4.62 17.75 25.29
N PHE A 78 4.15 17.45 26.48
CA PHE A 78 4.01 18.44 27.58
C PHE A 78 5.38 18.97 28.03
N GLU A 79 6.35 18.12 28.24
CA GLU A 79 7.69 18.53 28.68
C GLU A 79 8.39 19.38 27.61
N LEU A 80 8.26 19.00 26.31
CA LEU A 80 8.80 19.80 25.21
C LEU A 80 8.11 21.15 25.05
N SER A 81 6.79 21.24 25.25
CA SER A 81 6.05 22.49 25.19
C SER A 81 6.42 23.47 26.33
N ASN A 82 6.93 22.91 27.44
CA ASN A 82 7.43 23.71 28.57
C ASN A 82 8.94 23.99 28.50
N GLY A 83 9.57 23.83 27.33
CA GLY A 83 10.99 24.14 27.12
C GLY A 83 11.94 23.02 27.53
N GLY A 84 11.45 21.81 27.65
CA GLY A 84 12.28 20.61 27.85
C GLY A 84 13.27 20.40 26.71
N ASP A 85 14.43 19.83 27.04
CA ASP A 85 15.47 19.54 26.06
C ASP A 85 15.08 18.33 25.20
N ALA A 86 14.90 18.53 23.89
CA ALA A 86 14.57 17.48 22.91
C ALA A 86 15.62 16.36 22.86
N ALA A 87 16.89 16.66 23.19
CA ALA A 87 17.96 15.66 23.24
C ALA A 87 17.74 14.58 24.30
N SER A 88 16.96 14.87 25.36
CA SER A 88 16.59 13.91 26.39
C SER A 88 15.70 12.80 25.86
N TYR A 89 15.06 12.97 24.70
CA TYR A 89 14.09 12.05 24.10
C TYR A 89 14.61 11.30 22.87
N LEU A 90 15.92 11.35 22.58
CA LEU A 90 16.55 10.70 21.42
C LEU A 90 16.16 9.22 21.26
N GLN A 91 15.94 8.51 22.36
CA GLN A 91 15.61 7.08 22.37
C GLN A 91 14.11 6.82 22.60
N ALA A 92 13.27 7.85 22.68
CA ALA A 92 11.87 7.69 23.07
C ALA A 92 11.03 6.94 22.01
N ALA A 93 11.40 7.00 20.74
CA ALA A 93 10.69 6.30 19.68
C ALA A 93 10.85 4.77 19.78
N LEU A 94 11.97 4.26 20.30
CA LEU A 94 12.24 2.81 20.35
C LEU A 94 11.21 2.03 21.19
N PRO A 95 10.98 2.32 22.48
CA PRO A 95 10.00 1.59 23.27
C PRO A 95 8.58 1.75 22.71
N LEU A 96 8.22 2.91 22.21
CA LEU A 96 6.90 3.14 21.60
C LEU A 96 6.71 2.30 20.33
N ALA A 97 7.70 2.29 19.42
CA ALA A 97 7.60 1.48 18.20
C ALA A 97 7.46 0.00 18.51
N GLN A 98 8.17 -0.51 19.52
CA GLN A 98 8.08 -1.92 19.95
C GLN A 98 6.72 -2.24 20.57
N GLU A 99 6.20 -1.39 21.46
CA GLU A 99 4.90 -1.57 22.12
C GLU A 99 3.77 -1.62 21.08
N TYR A 100 3.78 -0.71 20.12
CA TYR A 100 2.73 -0.61 19.10
C TYR A 100 3.01 -1.41 17.83
N ARG A 101 4.15 -2.13 17.77
CA ARG A 101 4.57 -2.99 16.65
C ARG A 101 4.60 -2.24 15.32
N LEU A 102 5.25 -1.09 15.32
CA LEU A 102 5.49 -0.31 14.13
C LEU A 102 6.90 -0.56 13.59
N ASP A 103 7.05 -0.55 12.27
CA ASP A 103 8.34 -0.71 11.60
C ASP A 103 9.07 0.62 11.49
N TYR A 104 8.31 1.71 11.46
CA TYR A 104 8.79 3.09 11.40
C TYR A 104 8.09 3.94 12.44
N LEU A 105 8.85 4.76 13.16
CA LEU A 105 8.29 5.71 14.10
C LEU A 105 9.22 6.91 14.28
N GLU A 106 8.68 8.10 14.13
CA GLU A 106 9.34 9.36 14.43
C GLU A 106 8.46 10.23 15.30
N LEU A 107 9.07 10.80 16.35
CA LEU A 107 8.52 11.89 17.13
C LEU A 107 9.05 13.18 16.54
N VAL A 108 8.17 14.11 16.19
CA VAL A 108 8.51 15.30 15.42
C VAL A 108 7.98 16.55 16.13
N ALA A 109 8.82 17.55 16.30
CA ALA A 109 8.44 18.82 16.91
C ALA A 109 7.52 19.64 15.97
N HIS A 110 6.92 20.69 16.51
CA HIS A 110 6.03 21.58 15.77
C HIS A 110 6.68 22.25 14.55
N ASP A 111 7.99 22.47 14.59
CA ASP A 111 8.76 23.07 13.50
C ASP A 111 9.18 22.06 12.43
N GLY A 112 8.82 20.78 12.59
CA GLY A 112 9.16 19.69 11.71
C GLY A 112 10.48 19.01 12.02
N SER A 113 11.20 19.39 13.07
CA SER A 113 12.44 18.71 13.46
C SER A 113 12.16 17.37 14.12
N ILE A 114 12.92 16.34 13.73
CA ILE A 114 12.83 15.00 14.31
C ILE A 114 13.47 15.02 15.70
N ILE A 115 12.69 14.67 16.72
CA ILE A 115 13.11 14.54 18.11
C ILE A 115 13.70 13.15 18.36
N SER A 116 13.05 12.14 17.83
CA SER A 116 13.44 10.73 17.99
C SER A 116 13.00 9.93 16.77
N SER A 117 13.85 9.04 16.27
CA SER A 117 13.52 8.12 15.18
C SER A 117 13.90 6.71 15.58
N PHE A 118 12.97 5.78 15.44
CA PHE A 118 13.15 4.36 15.73
C PHE A 118 14.08 3.71 14.71
N GLN A 119 13.81 3.93 13.43
CA GLN A 119 14.55 3.30 12.33
C GLN A 119 15.93 3.93 12.08
N TRP A 120 16.10 5.20 12.47
CA TRP A 120 17.37 5.89 12.26
C TRP A 120 17.61 7.00 13.30
N THR A 121 18.16 6.63 14.44
CA THR A 121 18.36 7.55 15.58
C THR A 121 19.23 8.79 15.24
N ALA A 122 20.15 8.67 14.26
CA ALA A 122 20.98 9.78 13.81
C ALA A 122 20.21 10.89 13.05
N ARG A 123 18.94 10.71 12.73
CA ARG A 123 18.10 11.75 12.10
C ARG A 123 17.62 12.84 13.07
N PHE A 124 18.05 12.84 14.30
CA PHE A 124 17.75 13.91 15.26
C PHE A 124 18.06 15.29 14.68
N GLY A 125 17.11 16.21 14.77
CA GLY A 125 17.21 17.55 14.22
C GLY A 125 17.00 17.67 12.71
N TYR A 126 16.92 16.57 11.96
CA TYR A 126 16.52 16.64 10.57
C TYR A 126 15.03 16.98 10.43
N ARG A 127 14.63 17.49 9.28
CA ARG A 127 13.23 17.84 9.02
C ARG A 127 12.45 16.67 8.44
N GLU A 128 11.27 16.40 9.00
CA GLU A 128 10.32 15.43 8.48
C GLU A 128 9.19 16.16 7.72
N PRO A 129 9.18 16.12 6.36
CA PRO A 129 8.18 16.85 5.58
C PRO A 129 6.77 16.27 5.70
N ALA A 130 6.63 15.02 6.15
CA ALA A 130 5.32 14.36 6.23
C ALA A 130 4.38 14.98 7.25
N ILE A 131 4.86 15.81 8.20
CA ILE A 131 4.01 16.49 9.18
C ILE A 131 2.98 17.43 8.56
N VAL A 132 3.24 17.93 7.35
CA VAL A 132 2.26 18.73 6.59
C VAL A 132 0.97 17.95 6.34
N GLY A 133 1.06 16.62 6.35
CA GLY A 133 -0.08 15.70 6.22
C GLY A 133 -0.76 15.32 7.53
N ALA A 134 -0.48 16.01 8.65
CA ALA A 134 -1.09 15.68 9.94
C ALA A 134 -2.62 15.70 9.86
N GLY A 135 -3.26 14.58 10.27
CA GLY A 135 -4.72 14.42 10.18
C GLY A 135 -5.24 13.98 8.81
N GLN A 136 -4.39 13.85 7.80
CA GLN A 136 -4.76 13.30 6.50
C GLN A 136 -4.88 11.75 6.53
N PRO A 137 -5.53 11.16 5.51
CA PRO A 137 -5.52 9.71 5.35
C PRO A 137 -4.09 9.16 5.27
N PRO A 138 -3.88 7.89 5.64
CA PRO A 138 -2.60 7.23 5.47
C PRO A 138 -2.10 7.26 4.02
N PHE A 139 -0.79 7.32 3.84
CA PHE A 139 -0.13 7.49 2.55
C PHE A 139 1.10 6.59 2.42
N LEU A 140 1.53 6.37 1.19
CA LEU A 140 2.77 5.67 0.90
C LEU A 140 3.95 6.64 0.98
N LYS A 141 5.00 6.23 1.69
CA LYS A 141 6.26 6.96 1.80
C LYS A 141 7.42 5.99 1.59
N GLN A 142 8.43 6.45 0.87
CA GLN A 142 9.73 5.80 0.84
C GLN A 142 10.52 6.26 2.07
N GLU A 143 11.05 5.31 2.82
CA GLU A 143 11.90 5.56 3.97
C GLU A 143 13.31 5.06 3.68
N ASP A 144 14.30 5.96 3.87
CA ASP A 144 15.72 5.63 3.73
C ASP A 144 16.24 5.13 5.07
N LEU A 145 16.98 4.03 5.04
CA LEU A 145 17.52 3.36 6.22
C LEU A 145 19.04 3.62 6.37
N PRO A 146 19.58 3.44 7.59
CA PRO A 146 21.00 3.68 7.87
C PRO A 146 21.99 2.84 7.05
N ASP A 147 21.54 1.70 6.54
CA ASP A 147 22.32 0.79 5.70
C ASP A 147 22.38 1.22 4.23
N GLY A 148 21.77 2.37 3.89
CA GLY A 148 21.68 2.90 2.52
C GLY A 148 20.60 2.25 1.67
N THR A 149 19.78 1.37 2.23
CA THR A 149 18.62 0.83 1.55
C THR A 149 17.41 1.76 1.69
N SER A 150 16.47 1.68 0.75
CA SER A 150 15.20 2.40 0.83
C SER A 150 14.05 1.40 0.79
N GLN A 151 13.09 1.58 1.66
CA GLN A 151 11.92 0.73 1.78
C GLN A 151 10.64 1.55 1.59
N ILE A 152 9.57 0.91 1.14
CA ILE A 152 8.26 1.53 1.03
C ILE A 152 7.45 1.15 2.26
N GLY A 153 6.86 2.15 2.91
CA GLY A 153 5.96 1.96 4.04
C GLY A 153 4.63 2.65 3.83
N LEU A 154 3.64 2.16 4.56
CA LEU A 154 2.33 2.78 4.71
C LEU A 154 2.34 3.58 6.00
N PHE A 155 2.32 4.90 5.87
CA PHE A 155 2.48 5.84 6.97
C PHE A 155 1.20 6.58 7.30
N ALA A 156 1.10 7.03 8.54
CA ALA A 156 0.14 8.04 8.96
C ALA A 156 0.82 9.07 9.87
N VAL A 157 0.19 10.23 10.01
CA VAL A 157 0.67 11.32 10.89
C VAL A 157 -0.45 11.72 11.82
N ARG A 158 -0.11 11.85 13.11
CA ARG A 158 -1.05 12.33 14.15
C ARG A 158 -0.39 13.38 15.03
N SER A 159 -1.16 14.39 15.38
CA SER A 159 -0.76 15.34 16.43
C SER A 159 -1.07 14.77 17.81
N VAL A 160 -0.21 15.02 18.78
CA VAL A 160 -0.45 14.65 20.18
C VAL A 160 -1.42 15.65 20.79
N PRO A 161 -2.58 15.20 21.32
CA PRO A 161 -3.56 16.09 21.91
C PRO A 161 -3.05 16.80 23.15
N GLY A 162 -3.39 18.09 23.28
CA GLY A 162 -3.09 18.89 24.48
C GLY A 162 -1.67 19.45 24.56
N SER A 163 -0.88 19.37 23.50
CA SER A 163 0.40 20.05 23.36
C SER A 163 0.25 21.36 22.59
N ASP A 164 0.83 22.41 23.08
CA ASP A 164 0.92 23.72 22.43
C ASP A 164 2.33 24.29 22.65
N PRO A 165 3.17 24.38 21.64
CA PRO A 165 2.93 23.98 20.24
C PRO A 165 2.79 22.45 20.05
N PRO A 166 2.13 22.00 18.96
CA PRO A 166 1.83 20.60 18.77
C PRO A 166 3.08 19.75 18.49
N MET A 167 3.17 18.58 19.12
CA MET A 167 4.09 17.51 18.71
C MET A 167 3.36 16.54 17.76
N TYR A 168 4.08 16.01 16.79
CA TYR A 168 3.55 15.05 15.83
C TYR A 168 4.20 13.68 15.99
N ILE A 169 3.44 12.66 15.68
CA ILE A 169 3.89 11.28 15.56
C ILE A 169 3.74 10.88 14.10
N VAL A 170 4.84 10.52 13.46
CA VAL A 170 4.88 9.94 12.12
C VAL A 170 5.24 8.48 12.27
N GLY A 171 4.35 7.58 11.89
CA GLY A 171 4.60 6.15 12.04
C GLY A 171 4.03 5.35 10.89
N GLY A 172 4.58 4.15 10.70
CA GLY A 172 4.19 3.32 9.58
C GLY A 172 4.58 1.86 9.73
N ARG A 173 4.06 1.08 8.78
CA ARG A 173 4.39 -0.33 8.59
C ARG A 173 5.02 -0.53 7.23
N GLN A 174 5.99 -1.42 7.16
CA GLN A 174 6.66 -1.76 5.93
C GLN A 174 5.70 -2.51 4.99
N LEU A 175 5.75 -2.15 3.71
CA LEU A 175 5.13 -2.92 2.64
C LEU A 175 6.19 -3.84 2.04
N ASP A 176 6.24 -5.05 2.56
CA ASP A 176 7.21 -6.06 2.16
C ASP A 176 6.57 -7.23 1.37
N ALA A 177 7.39 -8.23 1.07
CA ALA A 177 6.92 -9.44 0.41
C ALA A 177 5.89 -10.24 1.24
N SER A 178 5.83 -10.06 2.57
CA SER A 178 4.84 -10.71 3.42
C SER A 178 3.46 -10.07 3.21
N PHE A 179 3.41 -8.76 3.05
CA PHE A 179 2.21 -8.06 2.63
C PHE A 179 1.63 -8.62 1.33
N LEU A 180 2.49 -8.90 0.35
CA LEU A 180 2.07 -9.45 -0.94
C LEU A 180 1.65 -10.93 -0.86
N LYS A 181 2.24 -11.71 0.05
CA LYS A 181 1.89 -13.13 0.24
C LYS A 181 0.52 -13.36 0.87
N ASP A 182 0.06 -12.41 1.68
CA ASP A 182 -1.29 -12.45 2.28
C ASP A 182 -2.38 -12.17 1.23
N PHE A 183 -1.97 -11.83 -0.02
CA PHE A 183 -2.87 -11.68 -1.14
C PHE A 183 -3.25 -13.04 -1.73
N PRO A 184 -4.52 -13.44 -1.70
CA PRO A 184 -4.98 -14.59 -2.45
C PRO A 184 -4.94 -14.26 -3.95
N ALA A 185 -3.78 -14.45 -4.56
CA ALA A 185 -3.64 -14.40 -6.00
C ALA A 185 -4.09 -15.73 -6.61
N PRO A 186 -4.82 -15.72 -7.75
CA PRO A 186 -5.13 -16.92 -8.49
C PRO A 186 -3.86 -17.69 -8.86
N ALA A 187 -3.94 -19.01 -8.96
CA ALA A 187 -2.81 -19.84 -9.37
C ALA A 187 -2.23 -19.32 -10.70
N GLY A 188 -0.92 -19.02 -10.71
CA GLY A 188 -0.23 -18.47 -11.86
C GLY A 188 -0.20 -16.94 -11.97
N THR A 189 -0.73 -16.22 -10.98
CA THR A 189 -0.62 -14.75 -10.90
C THR A 189 0.50 -14.37 -9.94
N GLU A 190 1.44 -13.55 -10.41
CA GLU A 190 2.49 -12.97 -9.58
C GLU A 190 2.18 -11.49 -9.35
N VAL A 191 2.26 -11.05 -8.11
CA VAL A 191 2.03 -9.66 -7.73
C VAL A 191 3.37 -9.00 -7.42
N TYR A 192 3.66 -7.90 -8.09
CA TYR A 192 4.89 -7.13 -7.90
C TYR A 192 4.57 -5.72 -7.40
N LEU A 193 5.36 -5.25 -6.44
CA LEU A 193 5.43 -3.82 -6.12
C LEU A 193 6.42 -3.17 -7.09
N TYR A 194 5.91 -2.36 -8.00
CA TYR A 194 6.75 -1.64 -8.95
C TYR A 194 7.01 -0.21 -8.46
N ARG A 195 8.28 0.19 -8.49
CA ARG A 195 8.72 1.55 -8.18
C ARG A 195 9.11 2.26 -9.48
N ASN A 196 8.45 3.37 -9.77
CA ASN A 196 8.87 4.32 -10.81
C ASN A 196 9.97 5.23 -10.31
#